data_15d3b162406f16284c66b747b03645c9
#
_entry.id   15d3b162406f16284c66b747b03645c9
#
_cell.length_a   1.000
_cell.length_b   1.000
_cell.length_c   1.000
_cell.angle_alpha   90.00
_cell.angle_beta   90.00
_cell.angle_gamma   90.00
#
_symmetry.space_group_name_H-M   'P 1'
#
loop_
_entity.id
_entity.type
_entity.pdbx_description
1 polymer ?
#
loop_
_entity_poly.entity_id
_entity_poly.type
_entity_poly.pdbx_seq_one_letter_code
_entity_poly.pdbx_strand_id
1 'polypeptide(L)'
;PYLLKMRENANAAYKASCDDFVRMADMLSLSFMQKIESSTNLYYSVLSSSNLMGKIVDINSLYTLYRSLLETLIYFHYGFVLPNNTDEKTMSILLWKIAGLQNYINTQDNIPEEIQKKTIKYVEDYRNTKNKILKIISNYKFDEEGKKLIKSFNKESYKFTNTPYTIKLSTGELSSIHKLTITEATNSYFSDKDTEQRALIIRKALDTNPGLSAKEIEVHDLYTILSVSAHPSYLGLQRYAEALYCAMNNDLKKMNNHLSIIFRGIVILGSCFHDEYKNFLDNFENQ
;
A
#
# COMPACT_ATOMS: atom_id res chain seq x y z
N PRO A 1 -5.48 6.45 21.72
CA PRO A 1 -5.09 7.87 21.91
C PRO A 1 -4.08 8.33 20.87
N TYR A 2 -3.06 7.51 20.56
CA TYR A 2 -1.96 7.83 19.67
C TYR A 2 -2.38 7.98 18.20
N LEU A 3 -3.18 7.04 17.68
CA LEU A 3 -3.72 7.09 16.33
C LEU A 3 -4.67 8.27 16.13
N LEU A 4 -5.43 8.67 17.16
CA LEU A 4 -6.27 9.85 17.11
C LEU A 4 -5.44 11.14 16.95
N LYS A 5 -4.35 11.27 17.69
CA LYS A 5 -3.44 12.42 17.59
C LYS A 5 -2.78 12.51 16.21
N MET A 6 -2.39 11.36 15.64
CA MET A 6 -1.85 11.28 14.30
C MET A 6 -2.87 11.72 13.25
N ARG A 7 -4.14 11.29 13.38
CA ARG A 7 -5.25 11.73 12.53
C ARG A 7 -5.52 13.23 12.63
N GLU A 8 -5.47 13.78 13.83
CA GLU A 8 -5.63 15.22 14.06
C GLU A 8 -4.50 16.02 13.41
N ASN A 9 -3.25 15.56 13.55
CA ASN A 9 -2.10 16.18 12.92
C ASN A 9 -2.18 16.12 11.38
N ALA A 10 -2.51 14.96 10.81
CA ALA A 10 -2.70 14.80 9.36
C ALA A 10 -3.81 15.68 8.82
N ASN A 11 -4.95 15.80 9.53
CA ASN A 11 -6.04 16.72 9.16
C ASN A 11 -5.62 18.19 9.19
N ALA A 12 -4.82 18.59 10.18
CA ALA A 12 -4.32 19.95 10.31
C ALA A 12 -3.33 20.26 9.18
N ALA A 13 -2.38 19.36 8.90
CA ALA A 13 -1.40 19.47 7.84
C ALA A 13 -2.08 19.54 6.46
N TYR A 14 -3.06 18.67 6.19
CA TYR A 14 -3.84 18.69 4.94
C TYR A 14 -4.54 20.04 4.71
N LYS A 15 -5.12 20.62 5.75
CA LYS A 15 -5.79 21.95 5.64
C LYS A 15 -4.81 23.11 5.45
N ALA A 16 -3.62 22.99 6.01
CA ALA A 16 -2.61 24.05 5.99
C ALA A 16 -1.70 23.99 4.75
N SER A 17 -1.54 22.83 4.12
CA SER A 17 -0.60 22.62 3.03
C SER A 17 -1.15 23.14 1.70
N CYS A 18 -0.35 23.97 1.03
CA CYS A 18 -0.55 24.36 -0.37
C CYS A 18 0.22 23.45 -1.34
N ASP A 19 1.12 22.61 -0.86
CA ASP A 19 1.93 21.68 -1.65
C ASP A 19 1.15 20.40 -1.97
N ASP A 20 1.00 20.09 -3.26
CA ASP A 20 0.31 18.89 -3.72
C ASP A 20 0.95 17.60 -3.19
N PHE A 21 2.28 17.58 -3.00
CA PHE A 21 2.99 16.42 -2.47
C PHE A 21 2.61 16.14 -1.02
N VAL A 22 2.67 17.16 -0.17
CA VAL A 22 2.28 17.06 1.24
C VAL A 22 0.81 16.69 1.38
N ARG A 23 -0.05 17.37 0.60
CA ARG A 23 -1.48 17.10 0.61
C ARG A 23 -1.81 15.65 0.24
N MET A 24 -1.12 15.07 -0.73
CA MET A 24 -1.34 13.68 -1.13
C MET A 24 -0.80 12.70 -0.08
N ALA A 25 0.34 12.99 0.56
CA ALA A 25 0.86 12.21 1.68
C ALA A 25 -0.13 12.19 2.84
N ASP A 26 -0.70 13.34 3.20
CA ASP A 26 -1.70 13.46 4.26
C ASP A 26 -3.00 12.71 3.92
N MET A 27 -3.47 12.80 2.67
CA MET A 27 -4.64 12.03 2.24
C MET A 27 -4.40 10.52 2.34
N LEU A 28 -3.21 10.04 1.97
CA LEU A 28 -2.86 8.63 2.08
C LEU A 28 -2.76 8.20 3.54
N SER A 29 -2.23 9.08 4.41
CA SER A 29 -2.17 8.87 5.86
C SER A 29 -3.56 8.78 6.48
N LEU A 30 -4.48 9.67 6.10
CA LEU A 30 -5.87 9.62 6.53
C LEU A 30 -6.57 8.33 6.08
N SER A 31 -6.32 7.91 4.83
CA SER A 31 -6.84 6.62 4.32
C SER A 31 -6.31 5.43 5.12
N PHE A 32 -5.02 5.44 5.45
CA PHE A 32 -4.42 4.41 6.30
C PHE A 32 -5.09 4.36 7.67
N MET A 33 -5.29 5.53 8.30
CA MET A 33 -5.94 5.63 9.61
C MET A 33 -7.38 5.14 9.59
N GLN A 34 -8.14 5.46 8.56
CA GLN A 34 -9.52 4.94 8.39
C GLN A 34 -9.54 3.42 8.27
N LYS A 35 -8.55 2.82 7.58
CA LYS A 35 -8.43 1.36 7.47
C LYS A 35 -8.10 0.72 8.82
N ILE A 36 -7.23 1.33 9.63
CA ILE A 36 -6.96 0.88 11.00
C ILE A 36 -8.23 0.93 11.85
N GLU A 37 -8.95 2.03 11.81
CA GLU A 37 -10.22 2.20 12.54
C GLU A 37 -11.26 1.15 12.10
N SER A 38 -11.43 0.96 10.80
CA SER A 38 -12.32 -0.05 10.23
C SER A 38 -11.92 -1.47 10.66
N SER A 39 -10.63 -1.79 10.63
CA SER A 39 -10.11 -3.08 11.07
C SER A 39 -10.35 -3.32 12.57
N THR A 40 -10.19 -2.29 13.38
CA THR A 40 -10.43 -2.34 14.83
C THR A 40 -11.91 -2.54 15.13
N ASN A 41 -12.80 -1.80 14.47
CA ASN A 41 -14.24 -1.93 14.62
C ASN A 41 -14.73 -3.31 14.19
N LEU A 42 -14.21 -3.81 13.06
CA LEU A 42 -14.53 -5.13 12.55
C LEU A 42 -14.07 -6.24 13.51
N TYR A 43 -12.86 -6.11 14.05
CA TYR A 43 -12.32 -7.03 15.05
C TYR A 43 -13.21 -7.12 16.30
N TYR A 44 -13.61 -5.97 16.86
CA TYR A 44 -14.51 -5.94 18.01
C TYR A 44 -15.92 -6.42 17.68
N SER A 45 -16.42 -6.13 16.50
CA SER A 45 -17.72 -6.64 16.01
C SER A 45 -17.72 -8.17 15.96
N VAL A 46 -16.65 -8.78 15.44
CA VAL A 46 -16.47 -10.23 15.40
C VAL A 46 -16.41 -10.83 16.81
N LEU A 47 -15.69 -10.20 17.73
CA LEU A 47 -15.58 -10.68 19.12
C LEU A 47 -16.89 -10.58 19.90
N SER A 48 -17.64 -9.49 19.71
CA SER A 48 -18.88 -9.22 20.45
C SER A 48 -20.12 -9.91 19.86
N SER A 49 -20.03 -10.40 18.63
CA SER A 49 -21.15 -11.06 17.96
C SER A 49 -21.53 -12.35 18.67
N SER A 50 -22.79 -12.47 19.07
CA SER A 50 -23.41 -13.72 19.52
C SER A 50 -23.78 -14.64 18.35
N ASN A 51 -23.81 -14.11 17.12
CA ASN A 51 -24.14 -14.84 15.90
C ASN A 51 -22.86 -15.39 15.25
N LEU A 52 -22.74 -16.71 15.22
CA LEU A 52 -21.60 -17.42 14.63
C LEU A 52 -21.36 -17.09 13.16
N MET A 53 -22.43 -16.89 12.39
CA MET A 53 -22.32 -16.52 10.98
C MET A 53 -21.68 -15.13 10.80
N GLY A 54 -22.00 -14.17 11.65
CA GLY A 54 -21.37 -12.84 11.65
C GLY A 54 -19.87 -12.90 11.92
N LYS A 55 -19.43 -13.77 12.82
CA LYS A 55 -17.99 -13.96 13.11
C LYS A 55 -17.18 -14.47 11.92
N ILE A 56 -17.80 -15.26 11.04
CA ILE A 56 -17.12 -15.88 9.90
C ILE A 56 -16.91 -14.90 8.75
N VAL A 57 -17.95 -14.13 8.43
CA VAL A 57 -17.93 -13.21 7.28
C VAL A 57 -16.83 -12.17 7.43
N ASP A 58 -16.58 -11.72 8.65
CA ASP A 58 -15.69 -10.60 8.92
C ASP A 58 -14.20 -10.94 8.94
N ILE A 59 -13.82 -12.24 9.08
CA ILE A 59 -12.41 -12.67 9.00
C ILE A 59 -11.81 -12.36 7.63
N ASN A 60 -12.51 -12.62 6.54
CA ASN A 60 -12.02 -12.32 5.19
C ASN A 60 -11.88 -10.82 4.96
N SER A 61 -12.80 -10.03 5.50
CA SER A 61 -12.72 -8.57 5.47
C SER A 61 -11.50 -8.06 6.22
N LEU A 62 -11.16 -8.66 7.37
CA LEU A 62 -9.94 -8.34 8.11
C LEU A 62 -8.67 -8.65 7.31
N TYR A 63 -8.59 -9.79 6.61
CA TYR A 63 -7.46 -10.10 5.72
C TYR A 63 -7.34 -9.09 4.58
N THR A 64 -8.45 -8.69 3.98
CA THR A 64 -8.49 -7.70 2.91
C THR A 64 -8.02 -6.32 3.40
N LEU A 65 -8.47 -5.90 4.57
CA LEU A 65 -8.03 -4.65 5.19
C LEU A 65 -6.54 -4.70 5.56
N TYR A 66 -6.07 -5.82 6.11
CA TYR A 66 -4.66 -6.00 6.46
C TYR A 66 -3.77 -5.90 5.21
N ARG A 67 -4.15 -6.57 4.11
CA ARG A 67 -3.46 -6.43 2.83
C ARG A 67 -3.44 -4.98 2.34
N SER A 68 -4.58 -4.31 2.40
CA SER A 68 -4.71 -2.92 1.97
C SER A 68 -3.88 -1.96 2.84
N LEU A 69 -3.72 -2.23 4.12
CA LEU A 69 -2.82 -1.49 5.01
C LEU A 69 -1.36 -1.68 4.60
N LEU A 70 -0.95 -2.93 4.35
CA LEU A 70 0.41 -3.24 3.88
C LEU A 70 0.72 -2.51 2.56
N GLU A 71 -0.16 -2.61 1.58
CA GLU A 71 0.00 -1.91 0.30
C GLU A 71 0.13 -0.39 0.52
N THR A 72 -0.72 0.20 1.38
CA THR A 72 -0.69 1.64 1.66
C THR A 72 0.63 2.06 2.31
N LEU A 73 1.15 1.27 3.25
CA LEU A 73 2.46 1.50 3.88
C LEU A 73 3.59 1.49 2.83
N ILE A 74 3.60 0.49 1.95
CA ILE A 74 4.62 0.37 0.92
C ILE A 74 4.54 1.55 -0.06
N TYR A 75 3.35 1.92 -0.52
CA TYR A 75 3.19 3.10 -1.38
C TYR A 75 3.60 4.39 -0.69
N PHE A 76 3.32 4.53 0.61
CA PHE A 76 3.73 5.72 1.36
C PHE A 76 5.26 5.82 1.45
N HIS A 77 5.93 4.73 1.79
CA HIS A 77 7.39 4.69 1.87
C HIS A 77 8.05 5.05 0.54
N TYR A 78 7.72 4.33 -0.54
CA TYR A 78 8.35 4.55 -1.85
C TYR A 78 7.92 5.85 -2.53
N GLY A 79 6.70 6.30 -2.29
CA GLY A 79 6.15 7.49 -2.93
C GLY A 79 6.46 8.80 -2.24
N PHE A 80 6.60 8.79 -0.91
CA PHE A 80 6.66 10.02 -0.12
C PHE A 80 7.87 10.11 0.81
N VAL A 81 8.42 9.00 1.28
CA VAL A 81 9.56 9.00 2.21
C VAL A 81 10.90 8.91 1.48
N LEU A 82 11.03 8.03 0.50
CA LEU A 82 12.28 7.83 -0.24
C LEU A 82 12.66 8.99 -1.18
N PRO A 83 11.73 9.68 -1.89
CA PRO A 83 12.10 10.78 -2.76
C PRO A 83 12.74 11.95 -1.99
N ASN A 84 13.96 12.33 -2.37
CA ASN A 84 14.76 13.30 -1.62
C ASN A 84 14.73 14.71 -2.21
N ASN A 85 14.69 14.86 -3.54
CA ASN A 85 14.68 16.15 -4.20
C ASN A 85 13.32 16.46 -4.85
N THR A 86 13.12 17.71 -5.26
CA THR A 86 11.87 18.20 -5.83
C THR A 86 11.44 17.42 -7.08
N ASP A 87 12.39 17.05 -7.95
CA ASP A 87 12.08 16.32 -9.18
C ASP A 87 11.68 14.87 -8.89
N GLU A 88 12.33 14.21 -7.91
CA GLU A 88 11.94 12.87 -7.45
C GLU A 88 10.54 12.88 -6.82
N LYS A 89 10.25 13.84 -5.95
CA LYS A 89 8.94 14.05 -5.33
C LYS A 89 7.86 14.26 -6.40
N THR A 90 8.14 15.16 -7.35
CA THR A 90 7.22 15.45 -8.46
C THR A 90 7.02 14.21 -9.34
N MET A 91 8.09 13.50 -9.69
CA MET A 91 8.03 12.28 -10.49
C MET A 91 7.20 11.19 -9.82
N SER A 92 7.36 10.97 -8.53
CA SER A 92 6.61 9.99 -7.77
C SER A 92 5.10 10.22 -7.86
N ILE A 93 4.65 11.46 -7.63
CA ILE A 93 3.23 11.83 -7.77
C ILE A 93 2.74 11.67 -9.21
N LEU A 94 3.52 12.12 -10.19
CA LEU A 94 3.11 12.05 -11.59
C LEU A 94 2.96 10.59 -12.06
N LEU A 95 3.85 9.69 -11.64
CA LEU A 95 3.76 8.26 -11.95
C LEU A 95 2.53 7.62 -11.31
N TRP A 96 2.23 7.97 -10.06
CA TRP A 96 1.02 7.49 -9.39
C TRP A 96 -0.26 8.03 -10.05
N LYS A 97 -0.29 9.35 -10.34
CA LYS A 97 -1.40 10.01 -11.01
C LYS A 97 -1.68 9.41 -12.38
N ILE A 98 -0.65 9.21 -13.20
CA ILE A 98 -0.84 8.71 -14.57
C ILE A 98 -1.35 7.26 -14.58
N ALA A 99 -0.91 6.42 -13.63
CA ALA A 99 -1.41 5.06 -13.49
C ALA A 99 -2.89 5.04 -13.13
N GLY A 100 -3.32 5.90 -12.17
CA GLY A 100 -4.73 6.04 -11.80
C GLY A 100 -5.60 6.55 -12.94
N LEU A 101 -5.14 7.58 -13.66
CA LEU A 101 -5.86 8.13 -14.82
C LEU A 101 -6.02 7.09 -15.93
N GLN A 102 -4.97 6.32 -16.22
CA GLN A 102 -5.03 5.29 -17.27
C GLN A 102 -5.97 4.15 -16.89
N ASN A 103 -5.95 3.71 -15.64
CA ASN A 103 -6.89 2.71 -15.16
C ASN A 103 -8.33 3.19 -15.31
N TYR A 104 -8.61 4.45 -14.94
CA TYR A 104 -9.93 5.04 -15.10
C TYR A 104 -10.36 5.09 -16.58
N ILE A 105 -9.49 5.58 -17.48
CA ILE A 105 -9.78 5.69 -18.91
C ILE A 105 -10.07 4.31 -19.51
N ASN A 106 -9.30 3.29 -19.14
CA ASN A 106 -9.45 1.92 -19.69
C ASN A 106 -10.72 1.19 -19.20
N THR A 107 -11.32 1.63 -18.09
CA THR A 107 -12.56 1.02 -17.57
C THR A 107 -13.83 1.63 -18.15
N GLN A 108 -13.71 2.57 -19.07
CA GLN A 108 -14.82 3.40 -19.54
C GLN A 108 -15.42 2.94 -20.89
N ASP A 109 -15.60 1.65 -21.09
CA ASP A 109 -16.38 1.15 -22.21
C ASP A 109 -17.90 1.28 -21.96
N ASN A 110 -18.64 1.99 -22.82
CA ASN A 110 -20.11 2.21 -22.78
C ASN A 110 -20.66 3.16 -21.70
N ILE A 111 -20.26 4.42 -21.74
CA ILE A 111 -20.58 5.41 -20.70
C ILE A 111 -21.70 6.37 -21.11
N PRO A 112 -22.57 6.80 -20.11
CA PRO A 112 -23.50 7.90 -20.29
C PRO A 112 -22.82 9.22 -20.66
N GLU A 113 -23.48 10.07 -21.45
CA GLU A 113 -22.94 11.32 -22.01
C GLU A 113 -22.37 12.29 -20.95
N GLU A 114 -22.96 12.36 -19.76
CA GLU A 114 -22.47 13.18 -18.65
C GLU A 114 -21.10 12.72 -18.14
N ILE A 115 -20.82 11.43 -18.21
CA ILE A 115 -19.53 10.86 -17.81
C ILE A 115 -18.50 11.04 -18.93
N GLN A 116 -18.93 11.07 -20.21
CA GLN A 116 -18.03 11.31 -21.34
C GLN A 116 -17.29 12.65 -21.20
N LYS A 117 -17.95 13.71 -20.74
CA LYS A 117 -17.31 15.02 -20.49
C LYS A 117 -16.20 14.95 -19.44
N LYS A 118 -16.39 14.16 -18.38
CA LYS A 118 -15.34 13.90 -17.38
C LYS A 118 -14.19 13.08 -17.97
N THR A 119 -14.50 12.11 -18.82
CA THR A 119 -13.50 11.27 -19.47
C THR A 119 -12.60 12.09 -20.40
N ILE A 120 -13.12 13.06 -21.13
CA ILE A 120 -12.31 13.98 -21.96
C ILE A 120 -11.28 14.70 -21.10
N LYS A 121 -11.70 15.25 -19.96
CA LYS A 121 -10.80 15.92 -19.00
C LYS A 121 -9.71 14.98 -18.49
N TYR A 122 -10.04 13.73 -18.16
CA TYR A 122 -9.06 12.76 -17.70
C TYR A 122 -8.06 12.35 -18.80
N VAL A 123 -8.49 12.28 -20.07
CA VAL A 123 -7.59 12.07 -21.20
C VAL A 123 -6.61 13.23 -21.38
N GLU A 124 -7.08 14.45 -21.24
CA GLU A 124 -6.22 15.64 -21.27
C GLU A 124 -5.23 15.64 -20.08
N ASP A 125 -5.71 15.37 -18.89
CA ASP A 125 -4.88 15.24 -17.68
C ASP A 125 -3.82 14.13 -17.83
N TYR A 126 -4.18 13.01 -18.45
CA TYR A 126 -3.24 11.92 -18.76
C TYR A 126 -2.12 12.40 -19.71
N ARG A 127 -2.48 13.05 -20.81
CA ARG A 127 -1.51 13.60 -21.77
C ARG A 127 -0.58 14.61 -21.12
N ASN A 128 -1.15 15.55 -20.36
CA ASN A 128 -0.40 16.60 -19.66
C ASN A 128 0.54 15.98 -18.62
N THR A 129 0.09 14.97 -17.88
CA THR A 129 0.90 14.26 -16.89
C THR A 129 2.06 13.52 -17.56
N LYS A 130 1.80 12.80 -18.67
CA LYS A 130 2.83 12.12 -19.47
C LYS A 130 3.90 13.09 -19.98
N ASN A 131 3.48 14.24 -20.51
CA ASN A 131 4.39 15.27 -21.02
C ASN A 131 5.27 15.86 -19.89
N LYS A 132 4.71 16.06 -18.69
CA LYS A 132 5.49 16.49 -17.53
C LYS A 132 6.54 15.47 -17.12
N ILE A 133 6.19 14.17 -17.07
CA ILE A 133 7.13 13.09 -16.81
C ILE A 133 8.28 13.11 -17.83
N LEU A 134 7.96 13.16 -19.12
CA LEU A 134 8.97 13.17 -20.18
C LEU A 134 9.87 14.41 -20.11
N LYS A 135 9.32 15.57 -19.73
CA LYS A 135 10.11 16.78 -19.52
C LYS A 135 11.11 16.65 -18.38
N ILE A 136 10.69 16.08 -17.24
CA ILE A 136 11.62 15.83 -16.12
C ILE A 136 12.71 14.85 -16.56
N ILE A 137 12.33 13.71 -17.14
CA ILE A 137 13.27 12.69 -17.63
C ILE A 137 14.31 13.26 -18.58
N SER A 138 13.95 14.20 -19.44
CA SER A 138 14.87 14.78 -20.45
C SER A 138 16.03 15.58 -19.83
N ASN A 139 15.94 15.96 -18.56
CA ASN A 139 16.97 16.73 -17.86
C ASN A 139 18.09 15.83 -17.24
N TYR A 140 17.91 14.50 -17.29
CA TYR A 140 18.79 13.57 -16.58
C TYR A 140 19.41 12.53 -17.53
N LYS A 141 20.60 12.02 -17.14
CA LYS A 141 21.24 10.90 -17.81
C LYS A 141 20.94 9.62 -17.03
N PHE A 142 20.49 8.60 -17.71
CA PHE A 142 20.07 7.35 -17.08
C PHE A 142 21.02 6.20 -17.38
N ASP A 143 21.05 5.25 -16.44
CA ASP A 143 21.66 3.94 -16.65
C ASP A 143 20.91 3.14 -17.73
N GLU A 144 21.41 1.95 -18.07
CA GLU A 144 20.83 1.14 -19.16
C GLU A 144 19.40 0.65 -18.84
N GLU A 145 19.08 0.43 -17.56
CA GLU A 145 17.72 0.03 -17.16
C GLU A 145 16.76 1.21 -17.23
N GLY A 146 17.16 2.35 -16.70
CA GLY A 146 16.40 3.59 -16.80
C GLY A 146 16.12 3.97 -18.26
N LYS A 147 17.11 3.84 -19.16
CA LYS A 147 16.93 4.06 -20.59
C LYS A 147 15.89 3.13 -21.21
N LYS A 148 15.87 1.85 -20.83
CA LYS A 148 14.86 0.89 -21.32
C LYS A 148 13.47 1.28 -20.84
N LEU A 149 13.33 1.68 -19.58
CA LEU A 149 12.07 2.12 -19.02
C LEU A 149 11.57 3.40 -19.70
N ILE A 150 12.44 4.40 -19.89
CA ILE A 150 12.13 5.65 -20.58
C ILE A 150 11.70 5.40 -22.02
N LYS A 151 12.39 4.49 -22.73
CA LYS A 151 11.99 4.10 -24.08
C LYS A 151 10.59 3.49 -24.11
N SER A 152 10.19 2.77 -23.06
CA SER A 152 8.83 2.24 -22.95
C SER A 152 7.82 3.35 -22.67
N PHE A 153 8.13 4.37 -21.86
CA PHE A 153 7.27 5.51 -21.61
C PHE A 153 6.92 6.32 -22.87
N ASN A 154 7.84 6.38 -23.82
CA ASN A 154 7.61 7.07 -25.08
C ASN A 154 6.60 6.36 -25.99
N LYS A 155 6.36 5.05 -25.81
CA LYS A 155 5.38 4.32 -26.61
C LYS A 155 3.96 4.73 -26.22
N GLU A 156 3.10 4.95 -27.22
CA GLU A 156 1.69 5.26 -26.99
C GLU A 156 0.95 4.11 -26.29
N SER A 157 1.35 2.87 -26.59
CA SER A 157 0.78 1.65 -26.00
C SER A 157 1.32 1.31 -24.60
N TYR A 158 2.22 2.15 -24.02
CA TYR A 158 2.75 1.86 -22.69
C TYR A 158 1.65 1.96 -21.64
N LYS A 159 1.48 0.88 -20.86
CA LYS A 159 0.56 0.83 -19.76
C LYS A 159 1.29 1.18 -18.46
N PHE A 160 0.95 2.31 -17.88
CA PHE A 160 1.39 2.65 -16.54
C PHE A 160 0.66 1.75 -15.54
N THR A 161 1.38 1.23 -14.60
CA THR A 161 0.82 0.38 -13.55
C THR A 161 0.92 1.08 -12.22
N ASN A 162 -0.07 0.88 -11.37
CA ASN A 162 -0.05 1.36 -10.00
C ASN A 162 0.88 0.44 -9.17
N THR A 163 2.18 0.65 -9.30
CA THR A 163 3.23 -0.11 -8.62
C THR A 163 4.24 0.85 -8.01
N PRO A 164 4.93 0.48 -6.94
CA PRO A 164 6.01 1.28 -6.38
C PRO A 164 7.15 1.48 -7.38
N TYR A 165 7.80 2.62 -7.30
CA TYR A 165 9.01 2.93 -8.05
C TYR A 165 10.11 3.38 -7.09
N THR A 166 11.34 2.95 -7.33
CA THR A 166 12.51 3.62 -6.78
C THR A 166 13.00 4.63 -7.80
N ILE A 167 13.10 5.90 -7.38
CA ILE A 167 13.47 7.02 -8.24
C ILE A 167 14.69 7.67 -7.61
N LYS A 168 15.76 7.77 -8.37
CA LYS A 168 16.97 8.48 -7.97
C LYS A 168 17.42 9.36 -9.13
N LEU A 169 17.18 10.66 -8.99
CA LEU A 169 17.52 11.67 -9.99
C LEU A 169 18.72 12.49 -9.51
N SER A 170 19.78 12.55 -10.29
CA SER A 170 21.01 13.25 -9.95
C SER A 170 21.57 13.99 -11.14
N THR A 171 22.00 15.24 -10.93
CA THR A 171 22.70 16.03 -11.94
C THR A 171 24.18 15.67 -11.90
N GLY A 172 24.72 15.26 -13.03
CA GLY A 172 26.16 14.90 -13.16
C GLY A 172 26.47 13.43 -12.93
N GLU A 173 25.56 12.66 -12.34
CA GLU A 173 25.65 11.22 -12.17
C GLU A 173 24.57 10.49 -12.97
N LEU A 174 24.63 9.17 -13.03
CA LEU A 174 23.59 8.38 -13.66
C LEU A 174 22.38 8.28 -12.74
N SER A 175 21.25 8.75 -13.23
CA SER A 175 19.95 8.60 -12.59
C SER A 175 19.37 7.22 -12.83
N SER A 176 18.48 6.77 -11.96
CA SER A 176 17.78 5.49 -12.07
C SER A 176 16.29 5.63 -11.76
N ILE A 177 15.49 4.87 -12.47
CA ILE A 177 14.08 4.68 -12.20
C ILE A 177 13.79 3.19 -12.35
N HIS A 178 13.45 2.53 -11.25
CA HIS A 178 13.12 1.11 -11.26
C HIS A 178 11.67 0.92 -10.83
N LYS A 179 10.96 0.13 -11.61
CA LYS A 179 9.62 -0.32 -11.27
C LYS A 179 9.73 -1.58 -10.41
N LEU A 180 9.06 -1.59 -9.28
CA LEU A 180 9.00 -2.75 -8.38
C LEU A 180 7.62 -3.41 -8.47
N THR A 181 7.56 -4.72 -8.35
CA THR A 181 6.32 -5.38 -7.95
C THR A 181 6.04 -5.06 -6.49
N ILE A 182 4.78 -5.16 -6.07
CA ILE A 182 4.43 -4.93 -4.66
C ILE A 182 5.13 -5.93 -3.74
N THR A 183 5.40 -7.14 -4.22
CA THR A 183 6.15 -8.17 -3.49
C THR A 183 7.61 -7.76 -3.30
N GLU A 184 8.30 -7.36 -4.37
CA GLU A 184 9.69 -6.87 -4.29
C GLU A 184 9.81 -5.66 -3.38
N ALA A 185 8.89 -4.70 -3.51
CA ALA A 185 8.86 -3.51 -2.67
C ALA A 185 8.63 -3.86 -1.19
N THR A 186 7.73 -4.81 -0.91
CA THR A 186 7.48 -5.30 0.46
C THR A 186 8.72 -5.96 1.03
N ASN A 187 9.37 -6.82 0.25
CA ASN A 187 10.57 -7.53 0.69
C ASN A 187 11.73 -6.57 0.97
N SER A 188 11.97 -5.61 0.07
CA SER A 188 12.99 -4.59 0.26
C SER A 188 12.69 -3.75 1.50
N TYR A 189 11.46 -3.27 1.65
CA TYR A 189 11.05 -2.47 2.81
C TYR A 189 11.34 -3.17 4.14
N PHE A 190 11.00 -4.45 4.25
CA PHE A 190 11.21 -5.20 5.49
C PHE A 190 12.64 -5.75 5.64
N SER A 191 13.41 -5.94 4.55
CA SER A 191 14.82 -6.33 4.65
C SER A 191 15.69 -5.27 5.29
N ASP A 192 15.34 -4.01 5.10
CA ASP A 192 16.08 -2.86 5.64
C ASP A 192 15.67 -2.51 7.09
N LYS A 193 14.63 -3.16 7.61
CA LYS A 193 14.16 -2.95 9.00
C LYS A 193 14.99 -3.77 9.98
N ASP A 194 15.07 -3.25 11.19
CA ASP A 194 15.79 -3.87 12.31
C ASP A 194 15.37 -5.33 12.53
N THR A 195 16.34 -6.15 12.89
CA THR A 195 16.18 -7.60 13.12
C THR A 195 15.08 -7.92 14.14
N GLU A 196 14.86 -7.04 15.13
CA GLU A 196 13.77 -7.20 16.11
C GLU A 196 12.39 -7.02 15.49
N GLN A 197 12.20 -6.02 14.60
CA GLN A 197 10.92 -5.80 13.92
C GLN A 197 10.62 -6.94 12.93
N ARG A 198 11.64 -7.41 12.21
CA ARG A 198 11.52 -8.60 11.34
C ARG A 198 11.18 -9.85 12.15
N ALA A 199 11.91 -10.10 13.25
CA ALA A 199 11.65 -11.23 14.12
C ALA A 199 10.24 -11.21 14.72
N LEU A 200 9.71 -10.01 15.03
CA LEU A 200 8.37 -9.85 15.56
C LEU A 200 7.29 -10.19 14.51
N ILE A 201 7.49 -9.76 13.26
CA ILE A 201 6.60 -10.06 12.13
C ILE A 201 6.64 -11.55 11.81
N ILE A 202 7.84 -12.13 11.72
CA ILE A 202 8.06 -13.57 11.45
C ILE A 202 7.51 -14.43 12.58
N ARG A 203 7.80 -14.11 13.85
CA ARG A 203 7.32 -14.87 15.00
C ARG A 203 5.79 -14.90 15.06
N LYS A 204 5.13 -13.84 14.63
CA LYS A 204 3.67 -13.75 14.60
C LYS A 204 3.06 -14.48 13.41
N ALA A 205 3.74 -14.53 12.28
CA ALA A 205 3.34 -15.38 11.16
C ALA A 205 3.50 -16.87 11.52
N LEU A 206 4.53 -17.26 12.29
CA LEU A 206 4.75 -18.62 12.80
C LEU A 206 3.69 -19.05 13.81
N ASP A 207 3.26 -18.15 14.68
CA ASP A 207 2.18 -18.42 15.63
C ASP A 207 0.85 -18.77 14.94
N THR A 208 0.69 -18.38 13.65
CA THR A 208 -0.50 -18.70 12.81
C THR A 208 -0.41 -20.04 12.10
N ASN A 209 0.81 -20.54 11.86
CA ASN A 209 1.03 -21.77 11.10
C ASN A 209 2.07 -22.64 11.82
N PRO A 210 1.67 -23.36 12.87
CA PRO A 210 2.60 -24.15 13.70
C PRO A 210 3.34 -25.27 12.95
N GLY A 211 3.01 -25.52 11.68
CA GLY A 211 3.70 -26.46 10.79
C GLY A 211 4.82 -25.85 9.94
N LEU A 212 5.01 -24.52 9.97
CA LEU A 212 6.04 -23.85 9.20
C LEU A 212 7.26 -23.53 10.08
N SER A 213 8.45 -23.79 9.59
CA SER A 213 9.69 -23.39 10.26
C SER A 213 10.00 -21.90 10.06
N ALA A 214 10.77 -21.31 10.97
CA ALA A 214 11.17 -19.90 10.86
C ALA A 214 11.95 -19.57 9.56
N LYS A 215 12.53 -20.58 8.91
CA LYS A 215 13.22 -20.45 7.61
C LYS A 215 12.25 -20.41 6.43
N GLU A 216 11.03 -20.87 6.58
CA GLU A 216 10.02 -20.97 5.52
C GLU A 216 9.11 -19.72 5.47
N ILE A 217 9.13 -18.89 6.51
CA ILE A 217 8.39 -17.62 6.53
C ILE A 217 9.38 -16.47 6.38
N GLU A 218 9.81 -16.24 5.17
CA GLU A 218 10.38 -14.96 4.80
C GLU A 218 9.25 -13.91 4.69
N VAL A 219 9.58 -12.65 4.93
CA VAL A 219 8.57 -11.57 4.95
C VAL A 219 7.86 -11.41 3.61
N HIS A 220 8.47 -11.85 2.49
CA HIS A 220 7.81 -11.87 1.18
C HIS A 220 6.55 -12.75 1.14
N ASP A 221 6.45 -13.75 2.00
CA ASP A 221 5.28 -14.59 2.07
C ASP A 221 4.08 -13.89 2.69
N LEU A 222 4.31 -12.81 3.49
CA LEU A 222 3.22 -12.06 4.11
C LEU A 222 2.25 -11.50 3.06
N TYR A 223 2.77 -10.83 2.02
CA TYR A 223 1.91 -10.30 0.96
C TYR A 223 1.18 -11.42 0.21
N THR A 224 1.88 -12.50 -0.10
CA THR A 224 1.31 -13.67 -0.76
C THR A 224 0.22 -14.32 0.09
N ILE A 225 0.46 -14.51 1.40
CA ILE A 225 -0.50 -15.07 2.35
C ILE A 225 -1.76 -14.17 2.45
N LEU A 226 -1.59 -12.86 2.56
CA LEU A 226 -2.69 -11.92 2.62
C LEU A 226 -3.46 -11.88 1.29
N SER A 227 -2.74 -11.95 0.16
CA SER A 227 -3.32 -11.95 -1.18
C SER A 227 -4.20 -13.19 -1.41
N VAL A 228 -3.70 -14.38 -1.06
CA VAL A 228 -4.44 -15.64 -1.14
C VAL A 228 -5.72 -15.59 -0.30
N SER A 229 -5.66 -14.99 0.88
CA SER A 229 -6.80 -14.89 1.80
C SER A 229 -7.83 -13.83 1.40
N ALA A 230 -7.38 -12.77 0.70
CA ALA A 230 -8.24 -11.68 0.22
C ALA A 230 -8.97 -12.01 -1.10
N HIS A 231 -8.52 -13.02 -1.84
CA HIS A 231 -9.13 -13.43 -3.11
C HIS A 231 -9.92 -14.74 -2.95
N PRO A 232 -10.94 -14.98 -3.79
CA PRO A 232 -11.68 -16.26 -3.84
C PRO A 232 -10.81 -17.35 -4.50
N SER A 233 -9.68 -17.65 -3.86
CA SER A 233 -8.79 -18.75 -4.26
C SER A 233 -9.14 -20.05 -3.52
N TYR A 234 -8.66 -21.18 -4.01
CA TYR A 234 -8.86 -22.48 -3.33
C TYR A 234 -8.37 -22.44 -1.88
N LEU A 235 -7.18 -21.90 -1.62
CA LEU A 235 -6.63 -21.77 -0.26
C LEU A 235 -7.40 -20.74 0.58
N GLY A 236 -7.87 -19.66 -0.02
CA GLY A 236 -8.74 -18.68 0.64
C GLY A 236 -10.07 -19.32 1.08
N LEU A 237 -10.66 -20.16 0.22
CA LEU A 237 -11.87 -20.91 0.56
C LEU A 237 -11.61 -21.98 1.64
N GLN A 238 -10.47 -22.67 1.63
CA GLN A 238 -10.10 -23.58 2.70
C GLN A 238 -10.01 -22.86 4.05
N ARG A 239 -9.34 -21.73 4.13
CA ARG A 239 -9.24 -20.92 5.36
C ARG A 239 -10.60 -20.44 5.83
N TYR A 240 -11.46 -20.03 4.89
CA TYR A 240 -12.84 -19.69 5.22
C TYR A 240 -13.60 -20.88 5.79
N ALA A 241 -13.45 -22.07 5.19
CA ALA A 241 -14.07 -23.29 5.67
C ALA A 241 -13.55 -23.70 7.06
N GLU A 242 -12.24 -23.53 7.33
CA GLU A 242 -11.65 -23.75 8.66
C GLU A 242 -12.24 -22.80 9.71
N ALA A 243 -12.36 -21.50 9.38
CA ALA A 243 -12.96 -20.52 10.25
C ALA A 243 -14.44 -20.84 10.51
N LEU A 244 -15.19 -21.26 9.49
CA LEU A 244 -16.56 -21.72 9.58
C LEU A 244 -16.67 -22.95 10.51
N TYR A 245 -15.79 -23.95 10.31
CA TYR A 245 -15.76 -25.15 11.15
C TYR A 245 -15.49 -24.80 12.62
N CYS A 246 -14.52 -23.94 12.90
CA CYS A 246 -14.22 -23.47 14.26
C CYS A 246 -15.42 -22.76 14.89
N ALA A 247 -16.14 -21.94 14.11
CA ALA A 247 -17.33 -21.23 14.60
C ALA A 247 -18.49 -22.20 14.87
N MET A 248 -18.74 -23.16 13.96
CA MET A 248 -19.83 -24.14 14.12
C MET A 248 -19.59 -25.12 15.30
N ASN A 249 -18.34 -25.46 15.57
CA ASN A 249 -17.97 -26.33 16.68
C ASN A 249 -17.66 -25.55 17.97
N ASN A 250 -17.90 -24.24 17.98
CA ASN A 250 -17.62 -23.36 19.11
C ASN A 250 -16.16 -23.40 19.59
N ASP A 251 -15.22 -23.68 18.67
CA ASP A 251 -13.78 -23.64 18.94
C ASP A 251 -13.27 -22.19 18.95
N LEU A 252 -13.77 -21.46 19.94
CA LEU A 252 -13.45 -20.04 20.14
C LEU A 252 -11.94 -19.83 20.37
N LYS A 253 -11.23 -20.83 20.89
CA LYS A 253 -9.80 -20.73 21.15
C LYS A 253 -9.00 -20.62 19.86
N LYS A 254 -9.26 -21.50 18.88
CA LYS A 254 -8.61 -21.43 17.57
C LYS A 254 -8.98 -20.15 16.85
N MET A 255 -10.26 -19.77 16.83
CA MET A 255 -10.71 -18.55 16.18
C MET A 255 -10.11 -17.29 16.80
N ASN A 256 -10.03 -17.20 18.12
CA ASN A 256 -9.39 -16.10 18.81
C ASN A 256 -7.89 -16.02 18.53
N ASN A 257 -7.21 -17.15 18.35
CA ASN A 257 -5.81 -17.17 17.93
C ASN A 257 -5.65 -16.51 16.53
N HIS A 258 -6.42 -16.92 15.53
CA HIS A 258 -6.39 -16.32 14.19
C HIS A 258 -6.67 -14.82 14.22
N LEU A 259 -7.73 -14.39 14.89
CA LEU A 259 -8.10 -12.99 15.03
C LEU A 259 -7.00 -12.17 15.74
N SER A 260 -6.45 -12.72 16.82
CA SER A 260 -5.36 -12.09 17.58
C SER A 260 -4.13 -11.83 16.72
N ILE A 261 -3.79 -12.75 15.80
CA ILE A 261 -2.64 -12.62 14.92
C ILE A 261 -2.86 -11.55 13.86
N ILE A 262 -4.03 -11.54 13.23
CA ILE A 262 -4.39 -10.50 12.25
C ILE A 262 -4.34 -9.14 12.94
N PHE A 263 -4.95 -9.00 14.11
CA PHE A 263 -4.97 -7.75 14.85
C PHE A 263 -3.57 -7.27 15.25
N ARG A 264 -2.72 -8.18 15.74
CA ARG A 264 -1.31 -7.86 16.03
C ARG A 264 -0.56 -7.41 14.79
N GLY A 265 -0.79 -8.06 13.64
CA GLY A 265 -0.21 -7.64 12.37
C GLY A 265 -0.64 -6.23 11.96
N ILE A 266 -1.92 -5.90 12.12
CA ILE A 266 -2.45 -4.54 11.87
C ILE A 266 -1.80 -3.51 12.80
N VAL A 267 -1.62 -3.83 14.07
CA VAL A 267 -0.94 -2.94 15.04
C VAL A 267 0.52 -2.69 14.65
N ILE A 268 1.23 -3.72 14.15
CA ILE A 268 2.61 -3.56 13.68
C ILE A 268 2.67 -2.66 12.46
N LEU A 269 1.79 -2.87 11.47
CA LEU A 269 1.74 -1.99 10.30
C LEU A 269 1.43 -0.55 10.71
N GLY A 270 0.57 -0.37 11.71
CA GLY A 270 0.29 0.95 12.30
C GLY A 270 1.53 1.62 12.91
N SER A 271 2.36 0.85 13.61
CA SER A 271 3.64 1.34 14.15
C SER A 271 4.62 1.69 13.04
N CYS A 272 4.79 0.79 12.05
CA CYS A 272 5.65 1.07 10.89
C CYS A 272 5.21 2.33 10.14
N PHE A 273 3.91 2.48 9.91
CA PHE A 273 3.38 3.66 9.20
C PHE A 273 3.61 4.95 9.99
N HIS A 274 3.48 4.90 11.30
CA HIS A 274 3.79 6.05 12.14
C HIS A 274 5.25 6.48 12.00
N ASP A 275 6.18 5.54 12.02
CA ASP A 275 7.61 5.84 11.87
C ASP A 275 7.89 6.43 10.48
N GLU A 276 7.27 5.90 9.43
CA GLU A 276 7.37 6.45 8.07
C GLU A 276 6.77 7.86 7.97
N TYR A 277 5.62 8.10 8.60
CA TYR A 277 5.00 9.43 8.59
C TYR A 277 5.84 10.45 9.37
N LYS A 278 6.44 10.04 10.48
CA LYS A 278 7.38 10.88 11.22
C LYS A 278 8.62 11.22 10.36
N ASN A 279 9.23 10.21 9.71
CA ASN A 279 10.36 10.43 8.80
C ASN A 279 9.98 11.38 7.66
N PHE A 280 8.77 11.27 7.13
CA PHE A 280 8.26 12.18 6.11
C PHE A 280 8.19 13.63 6.62
N LEU A 281 7.65 13.86 7.83
CA LEU A 281 7.57 15.19 8.42
C LEU A 281 8.96 15.77 8.72
N ASP A 282 9.85 14.98 9.32
CA ASP A 282 11.23 15.40 9.64
C ASP A 282 12.00 15.79 8.36
N ASN A 283 11.80 15.05 7.27
CA ASN A 283 12.40 15.38 5.95
C ASN A 283 11.77 16.60 5.28
N PHE A 284 10.56 16.97 5.65
CA PHE A 284 9.88 18.13 5.11
C PHE A 284 10.23 19.42 5.88
N GLU A 285 10.35 19.35 7.19
CA GLU A 285 10.70 20.50 8.05
C GLU A 285 12.17 20.94 7.91
N ASN A 286 13.06 20.05 7.46
CA ASN A 286 14.48 20.31 7.27
C ASN A 286 14.84 20.81 5.86
N GLN A 287 13.87 21.08 4.98
CA GLN A 287 14.03 21.65 3.63
C GLN A 287 13.48 23.06 3.54
#